data_5df3fbfb0ddd79b466fe614c5a63459f
#
_entry.id   5df3fbfb0ddd79b466fe614c5a63459f
#
_cell.length_a   1.000
_cell.length_b   1.000
_cell.length_c   1.000
_cell.angle_alpha   90.00
_cell.angle_beta   90.00
_cell.angle_gamma   90.00
#
_symmetry.space_group_name_H-M   'P 1'
#
loop_
_entity.id
_entity.type
_entity.pdbx_description
1 polymer ?
#
loop_
_entity_poly.entity_id
_entity_poly.type
_entity_poly.pdbx_seq_one_letter_code
_entity_poly.pdbx_strand_id
1 'polypeptide(L)'
;SEQWNDWYRRILIKDLRCGVSLKTVNNVRKNTIPVFTCMLAHSGDNNPKKITGDCVVEYKYDGVRAIIIVQNSNAVIYSRNGKLLTNFPHIEKAFSKKIFDDLVFDGEVMSKDFQSLMKQVHRKEGAQTEDAYFALFDFLPLDEFQTGSGTLPLIKRKELLKGFERSEYFDDCVVVTKY
;
A
#
# COMPACT_ATOMS: atom_id res chain seq x y z
N SER A 1 38.52 14.93 -1.36
CA SER A 1 39.22 14.10 -0.35
C SER A 1 38.71 12.66 -0.41
N GLU A 2 39.52 11.70 -0.01
CA GLU A 2 39.15 10.29 0.08
C GLU A 2 37.88 10.10 0.93
N GLN A 3 37.82 10.76 2.10
CA GLN A 3 36.64 10.73 2.98
C GLN A 3 35.36 11.16 2.27
N TRP A 4 35.44 12.15 1.36
CA TRP A 4 34.27 12.55 0.59
C TRP A 4 33.79 11.41 -0.32
N ASN A 5 34.68 10.78 -1.06
CA ASN A 5 34.34 9.73 -2.01
C ASN A 5 33.90 8.44 -1.30
N ASP A 6 34.54 8.09 -0.19
CA ASP A 6 34.33 6.80 0.48
C ASP A 6 33.12 6.80 1.41
N TRP A 7 32.78 7.95 1.98
CA TRP A 7 31.70 8.03 2.97
C TRP A 7 30.59 9.00 2.59
N TYR A 8 30.86 10.28 2.50
CA TYR A 8 29.82 11.29 2.35
C TYR A 8 29.08 11.17 1.00
N ARG A 9 29.81 10.96 -0.09
CA ARG A 9 29.19 10.75 -1.40
C ARG A 9 28.28 9.54 -1.39
N ARG A 10 28.65 8.44 -0.76
CA ARG A 10 27.85 7.21 -0.68
C ARG A 10 26.54 7.41 0.08
N ILE A 11 26.56 8.20 1.14
CA ILE A 11 25.34 8.58 1.87
C ILE A 11 24.42 9.37 0.95
N LEU A 12 24.93 10.35 0.21
CA LEU A 12 24.14 11.19 -0.69
C LEU A 12 23.50 10.38 -1.85
N ILE A 13 24.25 9.46 -2.44
CA ILE A 13 23.73 8.59 -3.51
C ILE A 13 22.91 7.42 -2.99
N LYS A 14 22.75 7.29 -1.66
CA LYS A 14 22.02 6.20 -0.99
C LYS A 14 22.56 4.79 -1.33
N ASP A 15 23.84 4.68 -1.60
CA ASP A 15 24.53 3.42 -1.91
C ASP A 15 25.78 3.27 -1.03
N LEU A 16 25.59 2.76 0.16
CA LEU A 16 26.66 2.62 1.16
C LEU A 16 27.70 1.56 0.80
N ARG A 17 27.37 0.60 -0.07
CA ARG A 17 28.22 -0.56 -0.44
C ARG A 17 28.88 -1.25 0.76
N CYS A 18 28.19 -1.25 1.90
CA CYS A 18 28.75 -1.81 3.13
C CYS A 18 28.62 -3.33 3.23
N GLY A 19 28.10 -3.99 2.19
CA GLY A 19 27.89 -5.44 2.16
C GLY A 19 26.78 -5.94 3.11
N VAL A 20 26.06 -5.00 3.75
CA VAL A 20 25.01 -5.31 4.72
C VAL A 20 23.66 -4.82 4.20
N SER A 21 22.68 -5.72 4.12
CA SER A 21 21.33 -5.39 3.74
C SER A 21 20.52 -4.91 4.97
N LEU A 22 19.46 -4.14 4.72
CA LEU A 22 18.47 -3.76 5.71
C LEU A 22 17.96 -5.00 6.50
N LYS A 23 17.71 -6.11 5.79
CA LYS A 23 17.31 -7.38 6.39
C LYS A 23 18.37 -7.92 7.36
N THR A 24 19.64 -7.83 6.99
CA THR A 24 20.76 -8.26 7.85
C THR A 24 20.80 -7.46 9.13
N VAL A 25 20.66 -6.14 9.07
CA VAL A 25 20.62 -5.27 10.25
C VAL A 25 19.45 -5.64 11.15
N ASN A 26 18.26 -5.77 10.59
CA ASN A 26 17.05 -6.08 11.36
C ASN A 26 17.02 -7.53 11.89
N ASN A 27 17.78 -8.46 11.30
CA ASN A 27 17.95 -9.82 11.85
C ASN A 27 18.84 -9.82 13.10
N VAL A 28 19.87 -8.98 13.13
CA VAL A 28 20.75 -8.85 14.31
C VAL A 28 20.04 -8.10 15.43
N ARG A 29 19.38 -7.02 15.11
CA ARG A 29 18.60 -6.23 16.06
C ARG A 29 17.27 -5.84 15.43
N LYS A 30 16.19 -6.44 15.93
CA LYS A 30 14.83 -6.22 15.42
C LYS A 30 14.45 -4.74 15.39
N ASN A 31 13.80 -4.31 14.33
CA ASN A 31 13.26 -2.96 14.17
C ASN A 31 14.28 -1.81 14.28
N THR A 32 15.55 -2.07 14.02
CA THR A 32 16.59 -1.01 14.02
C THR A 32 16.36 -0.05 12.86
N ILE A 33 16.02 -0.58 11.68
CA ILE A 33 15.68 0.22 10.50
C ILE A 33 14.20 0.01 10.25
N PRO A 34 13.35 1.04 10.32
CA PRO A 34 11.93 0.94 10.01
C PRO A 34 11.73 0.42 8.58
N VAL A 35 10.84 -0.53 8.42
CA VAL A 35 10.48 -1.10 7.11
C VAL A 35 8.98 -0.92 6.91
N PHE A 36 8.63 -0.35 5.77
CA PHE A 36 7.24 -0.34 5.34
C PHE A 36 6.83 -1.77 4.99
N THR A 37 5.84 -2.30 5.69
CA THR A 37 5.34 -3.66 5.46
C THR A 37 3.84 -3.65 5.26
N CYS A 38 3.38 -4.48 4.35
CA CYS A 38 1.97 -4.81 4.20
C CYS A 38 1.80 -6.32 4.14
N MET A 39 0.62 -6.80 4.44
CA MET A 39 0.31 -8.22 4.38
C MET A 39 0.47 -8.74 2.94
N LEU A 40 1.13 -9.89 2.79
CA LEU A 40 1.37 -10.52 1.49
C LEU A 40 0.56 -11.82 1.38
N ALA A 41 -0.02 -12.04 0.21
CA ALA A 41 -0.59 -13.33 -0.13
C ALA A 41 0.50 -14.39 -0.34
N HIS A 42 0.21 -15.60 0.10
CA HIS A 42 1.03 -16.79 -0.14
C HIS A 42 0.28 -17.74 -1.05
N SER A 43 1.01 -18.55 -1.85
CA SER A 43 0.39 -19.61 -2.65
C SER A 43 -0.30 -20.64 -1.75
N GLY A 44 -1.57 -20.94 -2.07
CA GLY A 44 -2.33 -21.99 -1.40
C GLY A 44 -1.70 -23.37 -1.59
N ASP A 45 -1.11 -23.65 -2.77
CA ASP A 45 -0.44 -24.91 -3.07
C ASP A 45 0.72 -25.19 -2.11
N ASN A 46 1.44 -24.14 -1.70
CA ASN A 46 2.54 -24.25 -0.75
C ASN A 46 2.09 -24.23 0.72
N ASN A 47 0.82 -23.91 0.98
CA ASN A 47 0.29 -23.77 2.33
C ASN A 47 -1.12 -24.39 2.48
N PRO A 48 -1.37 -25.62 2.00
CA PRO A 48 -2.72 -26.20 2.00
C PRO A 48 -3.29 -26.36 3.41
N LYS A 49 -2.43 -26.61 4.41
CA LYS A 49 -2.83 -26.76 5.81
C LYS A 49 -3.30 -25.46 6.48
N LYS A 50 -3.08 -24.30 5.85
CA LYS A 50 -3.54 -23.00 6.36
C LYS A 50 -4.93 -22.64 5.87
N ILE A 51 -5.43 -23.34 4.85
CA ILE A 51 -6.78 -23.14 4.31
C ILE A 51 -7.71 -24.08 5.05
N THR A 52 -8.32 -23.60 6.14
CA THR A 52 -9.21 -24.38 7.00
C THR A 52 -10.44 -23.56 7.35
N GLY A 53 -11.62 -24.21 7.41
CA GLY A 53 -12.88 -23.56 7.73
C GLY A 53 -13.41 -22.67 6.62
N ASP A 54 -14.22 -21.66 7.00
CA ASP A 54 -14.81 -20.71 6.08
C ASP A 54 -13.74 -19.76 5.53
N CYS A 55 -13.76 -19.54 4.22
CA CYS A 55 -12.80 -18.70 3.51
C CYS A 55 -13.53 -17.58 2.74
N VAL A 56 -12.94 -16.41 2.73
CA VAL A 56 -13.34 -15.31 1.83
C VAL A 56 -12.64 -15.51 0.49
N VAL A 57 -13.41 -15.51 -0.60
CA VAL A 57 -12.89 -15.61 -1.96
C VAL A 57 -13.06 -14.28 -2.66
N GLU A 58 -11.97 -13.76 -3.21
CA GLU A 58 -11.93 -12.47 -3.89
C GLU A 58 -11.23 -12.58 -5.24
N TYR A 59 -11.56 -11.65 -6.14
CA TYR A 59 -10.80 -11.50 -7.38
C TYR A 59 -9.37 -11.06 -7.07
N LYS A 60 -8.41 -11.70 -7.73
CA LYS A 60 -7.04 -11.20 -7.76
C LYS A 60 -6.94 -10.14 -8.85
N TYR A 61 -6.92 -8.90 -8.43
CA TYR A 61 -6.70 -7.77 -9.34
C TYR A 61 -5.26 -7.78 -9.88
N ASP A 62 -5.10 -7.36 -11.12
CA ASP A 62 -3.79 -7.28 -11.80
C ASP A 62 -3.46 -5.81 -12.09
N GLY A 63 -3.04 -5.12 -11.06
CA GLY A 63 -2.72 -3.70 -11.07
C GLY A 63 -1.45 -3.40 -10.28
N VAL A 64 -1.44 -2.28 -9.59
CA VAL A 64 -0.36 -1.87 -8.70
C VAL A 64 -0.87 -1.75 -7.28
N ARG A 65 -0.43 -2.67 -6.40
CA ARG A 65 -0.78 -2.62 -4.97
C ARG A 65 -0.41 -1.27 -4.39
N ALA A 66 -1.38 -0.62 -3.77
CA ALA A 66 -1.19 0.66 -3.13
C ALA A 66 -1.82 0.67 -1.72
N ILE A 67 -1.12 1.32 -0.80
CA ILE A 67 -1.55 1.56 0.56
C ILE A 67 -1.77 3.07 0.69
N ILE A 68 -2.97 3.46 1.07
CA ILE A 68 -3.34 4.86 1.28
C ILE A 68 -3.42 5.12 2.78
N ILE A 69 -2.58 6.03 3.27
CA ILE A 69 -2.60 6.46 4.67
C ILE A 69 -3.23 7.84 4.74
N VAL A 70 -4.23 7.99 5.60
CA VAL A 70 -4.93 9.27 5.79
C VAL A 70 -4.65 9.81 7.18
N GLN A 71 -4.12 11.02 7.24
CA GLN A 71 -3.89 11.77 8.49
C GLN A 71 -4.15 13.26 8.28
N ASN A 72 -4.81 13.91 9.22
CA ASN A 72 -5.13 15.35 9.15
C ASN A 72 -5.84 15.73 7.84
N SER A 73 -6.79 14.90 7.41
CA SER A 73 -7.53 15.04 6.14
C SER A 73 -6.63 15.05 4.89
N ASN A 74 -5.43 14.50 4.99
CA ASN A 74 -4.49 14.37 3.89
C ASN A 74 -4.19 12.89 3.63
N ALA A 75 -4.46 12.44 2.41
CA ALA A 75 -4.17 11.09 1.96
C ALA A 75 -2.81 11.04 1.25
N VAL A 76 -2.03 10.02 1.54
CA VAL A 76 -0.75 9.76 0.87
C VAL A 76 -0.74 8.33 0.37
N ILE A 77 -0.43 8.14 -0.90
CA ILE A 77 -0.41 6.83 -1.55
C ILE A 77 1.00 6.27 -1.57
N TYR A 78 1.14 5.05 -1.07
CA TYR A 78 2.40 4.30 -1.06
C TYR A 78 2.28 3.02 -1.87
N SER A 79 3.33 2.66 -2.59
CA SER A 79 3.45 1.32 -3.17
C SER A 79 3.65 0.27 -2.07
N ARG A 80 3.51 -1.00 -2.43
CA ARG A 80 3.80 -2.16 -1.57
C ARG A 80 5.14 -2.09 -0.81
N ASN A 81 6.13 -1.39 -1.37
CA ASN A 81 7.47 -1.25 -0.80
C ASN A 81 7.68 0.11 -0.09
N GLY A 82 6.63 0.86 0.17
CA GLY A 82 6.69 2.16 0.84
C GLY A 82 7.22 3.31 -0.02
N LYS A 83 7.26 3.16 -1.35
CA LYS A 83 7.59 4.28 -2.25
C LYS A 83 6.34 5.12 -2.50
N LEU A 84 6.47 6.42 -2.46
CA LEU A 84 5.39 7.35 -2.81
C LEU A 84 4.93 7.13 -4.25
N LEU A 85 3.62 7.14 -4.45
CA LEU A 85 2.95 7.11 -5.74
C LEU A 85 2.23 8.44 -5.93
N THR A 86 2.86 9.39 -6.60
CA THR A 86 2.36 10.78 -6.75
C THR A 86 1.53 11.01 -8.01
N ASN A 87 1.35 9.97 -8.83
CA ASN A 87 0.73 10.09 -10.16
C ASN A 87 -0.80 9.93 -10.15
N PHE A 88 -1.41 9.84 -8.97
CA PHE A 88 -2.86 9.59 -8.80
C PHE A 88 -3.54 10.64 -7.91
N PRO A 89 -3.45 11.95 -8.24
CA PRO A 89 -3.97 13.02 -7.38
C PRO A 89 -5.48 12.96 -7.19
N HIS A 90 -6.24 12.43 -8.16
CA HIS A 90 -7.69 12.23 -8.05
C HIS A 90 -8.03 11.16 -7.01
N ILE A 91 -7.25 10.09 -6.90
CA ILE A 91 -7.41 9.06 -5.86
C ILE A 91 -7.02 9.66 -4.49
N GLU A 92 -5.89 10.37 -4.38
CA GLU A 92 -5.52 11.08 -3.14
C GLU A 92 -6.64 12.00 -2.67
N LYS A 93 -7.23 12.78 -3.57
CA LYS A 93 -8.34 13.69 -3.27
C LYS A 93 -9.57 12.93 -2.76
N ALA A 94 -9.92 11.80 -3.35
CA ALA A 94 -11.07 10.98 -2.93
C ALA A 94 -10.95 10.50 -1.47
N PHE A 95 -9.72 10.25 -1.00
CA PHE A 95 -9.45 9.81 0.37
C PHE A 95 -9.09 10.96 1.33
N SER A 96 -8.75 12.15 0.85
CA SER A 96 -8.37 13.31 1.68
C SER A 96 -9.59 13.95 2.36
N LYS A 97 -10.27 13.18 3.21
CA LYS A 97 -11.50 13.55 3.93
C LYS A 97 -11.32 13.27 5.42
N LYS A 98 -11.80 14.20 6.27
CA LYS A 98 -11.69 14.09 7.74
C LYS A 98 -12.28 12.80 8.30
N ILE A 99 -13.33 12.25 7.67
CA ILE A 99 -13.96 11.01 8.10
C ILE A 99 -13.03 9.78 7.99
N PHE A 100 -11.95 9.89 7.21
CA PHE A 100 -10.95 8.85 7.00
C PHE A 100 -9.65 9.08 7.79
N ASP A 101 -9.63 10.09 8.67
CA ASP A 101 -8.45 10.35 9.50
C ASP A 101 -8.08 9.13 10.34
N ASP A 102 -6.78 8.89 10.43
CA ASP A 102 -6.17 7.75 11.13
C ASP A 102 -6.61 6.37 10.60
N LEU A 103 -6.98 6.30 9.32
CA LEU A 103 -7.24 5.05 8.61
C LEU A 103 -6.16 4.79 7.55
N VAL A 104 -5.96 3.51 7.32
CA VAL A 104 -5.11 2.97 6.26
C VAL A 104 -5.97 2.09 5.35
N PHE A 105 -5.97 2.39 4.07
CA PHE A 105 -6.71 1.64 3.07
C PHE A 105 -5.75 0.83 2.21
N ASP A 106 -6.10 -0.43 1.96
CA ASP A 106 -5.32 -1.37 1.19
C ASP A 106 -6.09 -1.77 -0.07
N GLY A 107 -5.45 -1.64 -1.20
CA GLY A 107 -6.11 -1.87 -2.48
C GLY A 107 -5.14 -2.00 -3.64
N GLU A 108 -5.71 -2.00 -4.81
CA GLU A 108 -4.99 -2.08 -6.07
C GLU A 108 -5.36 -0.87 -6.94
N VAL A 109 -4.36 -0.12 -7.41
CA VAL A 109 -4.59 0.88 -8.46
C VAL A 109 -4.71 0.15 -9.78
N MET A 110 -5.82 0.38 -10.45
CA MET A 110 -6.22 -0.24 -11.71
C MET A 110 -6.32 0.81 -12.81
N SER A 111 -6.12 0.41 -14.05
CA SER A 111 -6.39 1.19 -15.26
C SER A 111 -6.87 0.24 -16.35
N LYS A 112 -7.38 0.78 -17.43
CA LYS A 112 -7.84 0.00 -18.60
C LYS A 112 -6.77 -0.93 -19.17
N ASP A 113 -5.49 -0.53 -19.04
CA ASP A 113 -4.35 -1.26 -19.57
C ASP A 113 -3.21 -1.28 -18.55
N PHE A 114 -2.79 -2.47 -18.12
CA PHE A 114 -1.70 -2.68 -17.16
C PHE A 114 -0.37 -2.10 -17.63
N GLN A 115 -0.04 -2.19 -18.92
CA GLN A 115 1.22 -1.66 -19.43
C GLN A 115 1.26 -0.13 -19.37
N SER A 116 0.13 0.51 -19.67
CA SER A 116 -0.02 1.96 -19.54
C SER A 116 0.07 2.38 -18.07
N LEU A 117 -0.56 1.64 -17.16
CA LEU A 117 -0.45 1.86 -15.71
C LEU A 117 1.00 1.81 -15.24
N MET A 118 1.76 0.77 -15.63
CA MET A 118 3.16 0.62 -15.23
C MET A 118 4.05 1.74 -15.77
N LYS A 119 3.81 2.20 -17.00
CA LYS A 119 4.53 3.36 -17.57
C LYS A 119 4.27 4.62 -16.75
N GLN A 120 3.06 4.80 -16.24
CA GLN A 120 2.66 5.95 -15.45
C GLN A 120 3.25 5.92 -14.04
N VAL A 121 3.19 4.77 -13.36
CA VAL A 121 3.79 4.58 -12.02
C VAL A 121 5.29 4.89 -12.01
N HIS A 122 5.98 4.65 -13.11
CA HIS A 122 7.42 4.89 -13.23
C HIS A 122 7.81 6.26 -13.81
N ARG A 123 6.86 7.07 -14.28
CA ARG A 123 7.16 8.43 -14.75
C ARG A 123 7.45 9.36 -13.58
N LYS A 124 8.50 10.15 -13.71
CA LYS A 124 8.93 11.09 -12.67
C LYS A 124 8.13 12.40 -12.65
N GLU A 125 7.48 12.78 -13.75
CA GLU A 125 6.70 14.02 -13.86
C GLU A 125 5.60 13.90 -14.92
N GLY A 126 4.44 14.55 -14.66
CA GLY A 126 3.48 14.95 -15.69
C GLY A 126 2.53 13.90 -16.24
N ALA A 127 2.43 12.72 -15.63
CA ALA A 127 1.44 11.73 -16.04
C ALA A 127 0.31 11.65 -15.02
N GLN A 128 -0.75 12.42 -15.26
CA GLN A 128 -2.03 12.20 -14.59
C GLN A 128 -2.78 11.10 -15.37
N THR A 129 -3.21 10.09 -14.66
CA THR A 129 -4.02 9.00 -15.19
C THR A 129 -5.45 9.20 -14.73
N GLU A 130 -6.20 9.98 -15.46
CA GLU A 130 -7.62 10.25 -15.14
C GLU A 130 -8.48 8.96 -15.18
N ASP A 131 -8.05 7.93 -15.90
CA ASP A 131 -8.73 6.65 -16.03
C ASP A 131 -8.33 5.61 -14.97
N ALA A 132 -7.38 5.93 -14.10
CA ALA A 132 -7.02 5.04 -13.00
C ALA A 132 -8.07 5.09 -11.90
N TYR A 133 -8.36 3.92 -11.32
CA TYR A 133 -9.24 3.80 -10.17
C TYR A 133 -8.61 2.92 -9.10
N PHE A 134 -9.08 3.03 -7.87
CA PHE A 134 -8.61 2.26 -6.74
C PHE A 134 -9.61 1.17 -6.37
N ALA A 135 -9.21 -0.10 -6.55
CA ALA A 135 -9.97 -1.26 -6.10
C ALA A 135 -9.64 -1.49 -4.62
N LEU A 136 -10.52 -1.01 -3.74
CA LEU A 136 -10.36 -1.07 -2.29
C LEU A 136 -10.83 -2.43 -1.76
N PHE A 137 -9.94 -3.19 -1.12
CA PHE A 137 -10.27 -4.50 -0.60
C PHE A 137 -10.06 -4.68 0.92
N ASP A 138 -9.33 -3.80 1.60
CA ASP A 138 -9.19 -3.86 3.05
C ASP A 138 -8.92 -2.48 3.64
N PHE A 139 -9.14 -2.33 4.95
CA PHE A 139 -8.74 -1.14 5.69
C PHE A 139 -8.39 -1.51 7.13
N LEU A 140 -7.59 -0.68 7.76
CA LEU A 140 -7.16 -0.81 9.15
C LEU A 140 -7.07 0.57 9.81
N PRO A 141 -7.27 0.67 11.13
CA PRO A 141 -6.79 1.80 11.89
C PRO A 141 -5.28 1.97 11.74
N LEU A 142 -4.82 3.22 11.75
CA LEU A 142 -3.41 3.54 11.52
C LEU A 142 -2.48 2.95 12.59
N ASP A 143 -2.89 2.95 13.84
CA ASP A 143 -2.15 2.37 14.96
C ASP A 143 -2.01 0.84 14.81
N GLU A 144 -3.06 0.16 14.37
CA GLU A 144 -3.00 -1.27 14.06
C GLU A 144 -2.05 -1.58 12.89
N PHE A 145 -2.08 -0.75 11.85
CA PHE A 145 -1.15 -0.87 10.73
C PHE A 145 0.29 -0.68 11.17
N GLN A 146 0.57 0.32 12.03
CA GLN A 146 1.91 0.62 12.54
C GLN A 146 2.44 -0.48 13.46
N THR A 147 1.58 -1.08 14.27
CA THR A 147 1.95 -2.19 15.16
C THR A 147 2.01 -3.54 14.45
N GLY A 148 1.39 -3.65 13.27
CA GLY A 148 1.27 -4.89 12.51
C GLY A 148 0.31 -5.90 13.14
N SER A 149 -0.63 -5.43 13.95
CA SER A 149 -1.60 -6.27 14.67
C SER A 149 -3.00 -5.69 14.56
N GLY A 150 -3.84 -6.30 13.73
CA GLY A 150 -5.25 -5.94 13.60
C GLY A 150 -6.12 -6.59 14.69
N THR A 151 -7.04 -5.83 15.27
CA THR A 151 -7.98 -6.31 16.30
C THR A 151 -9.24 -6.93 15.69
N LEU A 152 -9.66 -6.42 14.52
CA LEU A 152 -10.84 -6.94 13.83
C LEU A 152 -10.49 -8.09 12.88
N PRO A 153 -11.20 -9.21 12.91
CA PRO A 153 -11.10 -10.26 11.91
C PRO A 153 -11.40 -9.73 10.50
N LEU A 154 -10.79 -10.31 9.46
CA LEU A 154 -10.98 -9.92 8.07
C LEU A 154 -12.47 -9.80 7.69
N ILE A 155 -13.29 -10.80 8.05
CA ILE A 155 -14.71 -10.78 7.70
C ILE A 155 -15.45 -9.54 8.26
N LYS A 156 -15.09 -9.09 9.46
CA LYS A 156 -15.68 -7.89 10.05
C LYS A 156 -15.23 -6.62 9.34
N ARG A 157 -13.97 -6.52 8.94
CA ARG A 157 -13.50 -5.41 8.11
C ARG A 157 -14.20 -5.37 6.75
N LYS A 158 -14.42 -6.55 6.14
CA LYS A 158 -15.20 -6.67 4.89
C LYS A 158 -16.65 -6.23 5.03
N GLU A 159 -17.31 -6.59 6.14
CA GLU A 159 -18.66 -6.11 6.44
C GLU A 159 -18.74 -4.59 6.57
N LEU A 160 -17.75 -3.98 7.22
CA LEU A 160 -17.65 -2.53 7.34
C LEU A 160 -17.38 -1.86 5.99
N LEU A 161 -16.50 -2.44 5.15
CA LEU A 161 -16.26 -1.96 3.80
C LEU A 161 -17.52 -1.91 2.93
N LYS A 162 -18.43 -2.86 3.07
CA LYS A 162 -19.74 -2.81 2.37
C LYS A 162 -20.58 -1.58 2.76
N GLY A 163 -20.40 -1.07 3.97
CA GLY A 163 -21.01 0.19 4.39
C GLY A 163 -20.53 1.38 3.57
N PHE A 164 -19.27 1.37 3.14
CA PHE A 164 -18.71 2.41 2.27
C PHE A 164 -19.21 2.32 0.82
N GLU A 165 -19.55 1.13 0.32
CA GLU A 165 -20.06 0.94 -1.05
C GLU A 165 -21.36 1.73 -1.33
N ARG A 166 -22.17 1.97 -0.29
CA ARG A 166 -23.46 2.67 -0.38
C ARG A 166 -23.37 4.16 -0.12
N SER A 167 -22.18 4.66 0.08
CA SER A 167 -22.01 6.00 0.63
C SER A 167 -21.53 6.97 -0.43
N GLU A 168 -21.96 8.21 -0.29
CA GLU A 168 -21.41 9.39 -0.96
C GLU A 168 -19.93 9.65 -0.55
N TYR A 169 -19.28 8.68 0.12
CA TYR A 169 -17.94 8.86 0.65
C TYR A 169 -16.87 8.80 -0.42
N PHE A 170 -17.07 7.99 -1.45
CA PHE A 170 -16.09 7.84 -2.51
C PHE A 170 -16.61 8.40 -3.83
N ASP A 171 -15.69 9.01 -4.59
CA ASP A 171 -15.91 9.41 -5.96
C ASP A 171 -15.81 8.18 -6.88
N ASP A 172 -16.18 8.30 -8.16
CA ASP A 172 -16.18 7.20 -9.15
C ASP A 172 -14.81 6.51 -9.35
N CYS A 173 -13.74 7.13 -8.85
CA CYS A 173 -12.39 6.55 -8.91
C CYS A 173 -12.08 5.53 -7.80
N VAL A 174 -13.05 5.19 -6.94
CA VAL A 174 -12.88 4.16 -5.89
C VAL A 174 -13.98 3.12 -6.02
N VAL A 175 -13.56 1.86 -6.11
CA VAL A 175 -14.45 0.70 -6.19
C VAL A 175 -14.17 -0.22 -5.01
N VAL A 176 -15.17 -0.41 -4.13
CA VAL A 176 -15.08 -1.42 -3.06
C VAL A 176 -15.22 -2.81 -3.68
N THR A 177 -14.26 -3.68 -3.41
CA THR A 177 -14.25 -5.02 -4.02
C THR A 177 -15.30 -5.94 -3.39
N LYS A 178 -15.88 -6.82 -4.21
CA LYS A 178 -16.84 -7.83 -3.78
C LYS A 178 -16.12 -9.12 -3.36
N TYR A 179 -16.72 -9.83 -2.41
CA TYR A 179 -16.28 -11.14 -1.93
C TYR A 179 -17.46 -12.07 -1.76
#